data_9d44dde2ad671fdf4ca3f8b7ab15634e
#
_entry.id   9d44dde2ad671fdf4ca3f8b7ab15634e
#
_cell.length_a   1.000
_cell.length_b   1.000
_cell.length_c   1.000
_cell.angle_alpha   90.00
_cell.angle_beta   90.00
_cell.angle_gamma   90.00
#
_symmetry.space_group_name_H-M   'P 1'
#
loop_
_entity.id
_entity.type
_entity.pdbx_description
1 polymer ?
#
loop_
_entity_poly.entity_id
_entity_poly.type
_entity_poly.pdbx_seq_one_letter_code
_entity_poly.pdbx_strand_id
1 'polypeptide(L)'
;PNDCYKCPNRRPAIGSAHSECGLLDEVDILTRISISIYPASFTIKEEATGKSLITFNPHGIKNGWCAWPLNFDPTWVKCEIPFEIIEKHL
;
A
#
# COMPACT_ATOMS: atom_id res chain seq x y z
N PRO A 1 14.14 -0.92 -2.84
CA PRO A 1 12.74 -0.69 -2.43
C PRO A 1 12.64 0.30 -1.30
N ASN A 2 11.54 1.06 -1.27
CA ASN A 2 11.29 2.02 -0.20
C ASN A 2 10.85 1.29 1.08
N ASP A 3 11.28 1.82 2.21
CA ASP A 3 10.85 1.31 3.51
C ASP A 3 9.54 1.97 3.90
N CYS A 4 8.46 1.18 4.01
CA CYS A 4 7.15 1.69 4.41
C CYS A 4 7.17 2.37 5.78
N TYR A 5 8.01 1.93 6.70
CA TYR A 5 8.11 2.57 8.01
C TYR A 5 8.61 4.01 7.94
N LYS A 6 9.31 4.36 6.86
CA LYS A 6 9.84 5.71 6.63
C LYS A 6 9.02 6.50 5.61
N CYS A 7 7.98 5.89 5.06
CA CYS A 7 7.18 6.51 4.01
C CYS A 7 6.29 7.61 4.58
N PRO A 8 6.21 8.80 3.94
CA PRO A 8 5.34 9.88 4.42
C PRO A 8 3.86 9.54 4.39
N ASN A 9 3.44 8.54 3.61
CA ASN A 9 2.05 8.10 3.55
C ASN A 9 1.67 7.07 4.61
N ARG A 10 2.66 6.50 5.30
CA ARG A 10 2.36 5.53 6.35
C ARG A 10 1.84 6.22 7.59
N ARG A 11 0.78 5.69 8.18
CA ARG A 11 0.29 6.12 9.47
C ARG A 11 -0.27 4.93 10.25
N PRO A 12 -0.39 5.02 11.58
CA PRO A 12 -0.96 3.93 12.38
C PRO A 12 -2.42 3.69 12.01
N ALA A 13 -2.81 2.43 11.88
CA ALA A 13 -4.23 2.07 11.72
C ALA A 13 -4.93 2.21 13.05
N ILE A 14 -6.11 2.85 13.06
CA ILE A 14 -6.87 3.10 14.29
C ILE A 14 -7.26 1.76 14.93
N GLY A 15 -6.95 1.58 16.21
CA GLY A 15 -7.31 0.40 16.97
C GLY A 15 -6.50 -0.85 16.60
N SER A 16 -5.37 -0.71 15.93
CA SER A 16 -4.54 -1.82 15.49
C SER A 16 -3.06 -1.51 15.65
N ALA A 17 -2.24 -2.54 15.80
CA ALA A 17 -0.79 -2.42 15.75
C ALA A 17 -0.27 -2.30 14.31
N HIS A 18 -1.12 -2.51 13.33
CA HIS A 18 -0.76 -2.41 11.91
C HIS A 18 -0.73 -0.96 11.44
N SER A 19 -0.48 -0.79 10.15
CA SER A 19 -0.38 0.52 9.51
C SER A 19 -1.47 0.69 8.46
N GLU A 20 -1.71 1.94 8.06
CA GLU A 20 -2.50 2.26 6.87
C GLU A 20 -1.68 3.16 5.95
N CYS A 21 -2.04 3.17 4.67
CA CYS A 21 -1.35 3.96 3.65
C CYS A 21 -2.27 5.05 3.12
N GLY A 22 -1.79 6.30 3.15
CA GLY A 22 -2.54 7.46 2.67
C GLY A 22 -2.45 7.69 1.17
N LEU A 23 -1.76 6.81 0.42
CA LEU A 23 -1.58 6.99 -1.02
C LEU A 23 -2.91 7.10 -1.79
N LEU A 24 -3.93 6.39 -1.33
CA LEU A 24 -5.25 6.37 -1.97
C LEU A 24 -6.32 7.17 -1.21
N ASP A 25 -5.92 8.13 -0.38
CA ASP A 25 -6.89 8.90 0.40
C ASP A 25 -7.94 9.64 -0.45
N GLU A 26 -7.59 10.01 -1.68
CA GLU A 26 -8.53 10.66 -2.60
C GLU A 26 -9.46 9.68 -3.32
N VAL A 27 -9.18 8.40 -3.24
CA VAL A 27 -10.03 7.34 -3.80
C VAL A 27 -11.17 7.05 -2.83
N ASP A 28 -12.38 6.81 -3.35
CA ASP A 28 -13.53 6.58 -2.47
C ASP A 28 -13.33 5.35 -1.59
N ILE A 29 -14.01 5.36 -0.43
CA ILE A 29 -13.78 4.32 0.59
C ILE A 29 -14.19 2.92 0.12
N LEU A 30 -15.23 2.79 -0.70
CA LEU A 30 -15.67 1.49 -1.19
C LEU A 30 -14.60 0.86 -2.09
N THR A 31 -13.96 1.65 -2.93
CA THR A 31 -12.87 1.19 -3.77
C THR A 31 -11.67 0.77 -2.93
N ARG A 32 -11.34 1.54 -1.89
CA ARG A 32 -10.24 1.18 -0.96
C ARG A 32 -10.53 -0.12 -0.22
N ILE A 33 -11.77 -0.32 0.21
CA ILE A 33 -12.20 -1.58 0.85
C ILE A 33 -12.05 -2.75 -0.12
N SER A 34 -12.47 -2.58 -1.37
CA SER A 34 -12.34 -3.63 -2.39
C SER A 34 -10.88 -4.03 -2.61
N ILE A 35 -9.97 -3.06 -2.66
CA ILE A 35 -8.54 -3.33 -2.79
C ILE A 35 -8.03 -4.08 -1.55
N SER A 36 -8.47 -3.72 -0.36
CA SER A 36 -8.01 -4.35 0.88
C SER A 36 -8.41 -5.81 1.01
N ILE A 37 -9.50 -6.21 0.36
CA ILE A 37 -9.93 -7.62 0.34
C ILE A 37 -8.96 -8.47 -0.48
N TYR A 38 -8.47 -7.94 -1.60
CA TYR A 38 -7.50 -8.63 -2.44
C TYR A 38 -6.46 -7.66 -2.99
N PRO A 39 -5.47 -7.26 -2.18
CA PRO A 39 -4.49 -6.25 -2.60
C PRO A 39 -3.69 -6.62 -3.85
N ALA A 40 -3.52 -7.92 -4.12
CA ALA A 40 -2.80 -8.36 -5.31
C ALA A 40 -3.47 -7.93 -6.62
N SER A 41 -4.74 -7.52 -6.58
CA SER A 41 -5.45 -6.99 -7.76
C SER A 41 -5.04 -5.56 -8.10
N PHE A 42 -4.43 -4.86 -7.14
CA PHE A 42 -3.98 -3.49 -7.33
C PHE A 42 -2.55 -3.46 -7.84
N THR A 43 -2.26 -2.59 -8.80
CA THR A 43 -0.90 -2.40 -9.29
C THR A 43 -0.72 -0.98 -9.79
N ILE A 44 0.50 -0.48 -9.62
CA ILE A 44 0.97 0.76 -10.25
C ILE A 44 2.22 0.38 -11.05
N LYS A 45 2.23 0.70 -12.33
CA LYS A 45 3.35 0.34 -13.21
C LYS A 45 4.11 1.58 -13.66
N GLU A 46 5.42 1.44 -13.77
CA GLU A 46 6.26 2.44 -14.41
C GLU A 46 6.03 2.41 -15.92
N GLU A 47 5.74 3.57 -16.52
CA GLU A 47 5.40 3.65 -17.95
C GLU A 47 6.56 3.20 -18.85
N ALA A 48 7.79 3.56 -18.50
CA ALA A 48 8.95 3.30 -19.34
C ALA A 48 9.30 1.81 -19.44
N THR A 49 9.09 1.04 -18.37
CA THR A 49 9.56 -0.35 -18.27
C THR A 49 8.43 -1.37 -18.10
N GLY A 50 7.23 -0.92 -17.73
CA GLY A 50 6.12 -1.80 -17.38
C GLY A 50 6.30 -2.50 -16.03
N LYS A 51 7.31 -2.13 -15.26
CA LYS A 51 7.61 -2.74 -13.97
C LYS A 51 6.57 -2.33 -12.92
N SER A 52 6.09 -3.28 -12.13
CA SER A 52 5.21 -2.99 -10.99
C SER A 52 5.99 -2.26 -9.89
N LEU A 53 5.46 -1.12 -9.46
CA LEU A 53 6.08 -0.29 -8.42
C LEU A 53 5.61 -0.66 -7.01
N ILE A 54 4.55 -1.46 -6.89
CA ILE A 54 4.07 -1.96 -5.61
C ILE A 54 3.62 -3.40 -5.75
N THR A 55 4.07 -4.25 -4.84
CA THR A 55 3.69 -5.66 -4.81
C THR A 55 3.42 -6.10 -3.38
N PHE A 56 2.62 -7.15 -3.23
CA PHE A 56 2.19 -7.65 -1.93
C PHE A 56 2.51 -9.14 -1.84
N ASN A 57 3.04 -9.54 -0.68
CA ASN A 57 3.38 -10.94 -0.45
C ASN A 57 2.09 -11.77 -0.25
N PRO A 58 1.86 -12.81 -1.06
CA PRO A 58 0.65 -13.64 -0.95
C PRO A 58 0.47 -14.28 0.42
N HIS A 59 1.55 -14.59 1.11
CA HIS A 59 1.49 -15.17 2.45
C HIS A 59 0.85 -14.22 3.45
N GLY A 60 1.22 -12.94 3.40
CA GLY A 60 0.61 -11.92 4.26
C GLY A 60 -0.87 -11.71 3.95
N ILE A 61 -1.24 -11.71 2.66
CA ILE A 61 -2.64 -11.59 2.25
C ILE A 61 -3.46 -12.78 2.77
N LYS A 62 -2.96 -13.98 2.57
CA LYS A 62 -3.64 -15.21 2.98
C LYS A 62 -3.92 -15.27 4.48
N ASN A 63 -3.01 -14.74 5.29
CA ASN A 63 -3.13 -14.77 6.75
C ASN A 63 -3.84 -13.54 7.33
N GLY A 64 -4.33 -12.63 6.50
CA GLY A 64 -5.01 -11.42 6.95
C GLY A 64 -4.09 -10.35 7.49
N TRP A 65 -2.79 -10.43 7.22
CA TRP A 65 -1.81 -9.45 7.69
C TRP A 65 -1.54 -8.33 6.69
N CYS A 66 -2.15 -8.39 5.54
CA CYS A 66 -1.96 -7.41 4.47
C CYS A 66 -3.28 -7.06 3.81
N ALA A 67 -4.06 -6.21 4.48
CA ALA A 67 -5.28 -5.61 3.95
C ALA A 67 -4.98 -4.17 3.50
N TRP A 68 -3.97 -4.02 2.66
CA TRP A 68 -3.54 -2.72 2.14
C TRP A 68 -4.66 -2.09 1.32
N PRO A 69 -4.89 -0.78 1.39
CA PRO A 69 -4.14 0.23 2.15
C PRO A 69 -4.70 0.51 3.55
N LEU A 70 -5.69 -0.25 4.04
CA LEU A 70 -6.43 0.10 5.24
C LEU A 70 -5.82 -0.43 6.53
N ASN A 71 -5.29 -1.65 6.50
CA ASN A 71 -4.73 -2.28 7.70
C ASN A 71 -3.75 -3.37 7.29
N PHE A 72 -2.46 -3.07 7.34
CA PHE A 72 -1.45 -4.01 6.86
C PHE A 72 -0.18 -3.92 7.69
N ASP A 73 0.57 -5.02 7.70
CA ASP A 73 1.93 -5.04 8.20
C ASP A 73 2.88 -4.68 7.05
N PRO A 74 3.65 -3.59 7.16
CA PRO A 74 4.58 -3.17 6.10
C PRO A 74 5.55 -4.24 5.62
N THR A 75 5.82 -5.25 6.46
CA THR A 75 6.68 -6.38 6.10
C THR A 75 6.22 -7.09 4.82
N TRP A 76 4.92 -7.10 4.56
CA TRP A 76 4.32 -7.81 3.43
C TRP A 76 4.15 -6.96 2.17
N VAL A 77 4.57 -5.68 2.24
CA VAL A 77 4.42 -4.73 1.12
C VAL A 77 5.81 -4.36 0.61
N LYS A 78 5.98 -4.44 -0.72
CA LYS A 78 7.18 -3.96 -1.40
C LYS A 78 6.77 -2.81 -2.29
N CYS A 79 7.20 -1.59 -1.94
CA CYS A 79 6.85 -0.38 -2.67
C CYS A 79 8.13 0.30 -3.19
N GLU A 80 8.16 0.55 -4.49
CA GLU A 80 9.26 1.25 -5.15
C GLU A 80 8.82 2.60 -5.73
N ILE A 81 7.65 3.10 -5.33
CA ILE A 81 7.17 4.41 -5.74
C ILE A 81 8.08 5.48 -5.12
N PRO A 82 8.69 6.38 -5.92
CA PRO A 82 9.56 7.41 -5.37
C PRO A 82 8.83 8.32 -4.39
N PHE A 83 9.47 8.64 -3.26
CA PHE A 83 8.87 9.49 -2.24
C PHE A 83 8.51 10.89 -2.77
N GLU A 84 9.26 11.42 -3.71
CA GLU A 84 8.97 12.71 -4.33
C GLU A 84 7.60 12.71 -5.02
N ILE A 85 7.25 11.60 -5.68
CA ILE A 85 5.94 11.47 -6.34
C ILE A 85 4.84 11.38 -5.29
N ILE A 86 5.07 10.61 -4.21
CA ILE A 86 4.13 10.48 -3.11
C ILE A 86 3.85 11.84 -2.48
N GLU A 87 4.89 12.62 -2.20
CA GLU A 87 4.76 13.93 -1.57
C GLU A 87 3.97 14.93 -2.43
N LYS A 88 4.06 14.84 -3.76
CA LYS A 88 3.32 15.72 -4.68
C LYS A 88 1.81 15.49 -4.65
N HIS A 89 1.37 14.33 -4.19
CA HIS A 89 -0.04 14.00 -4.08
C HIS A 89 -0.63 14.34 -2.71
N LEU A 90 0.21 14.77 -1.78
CA LEU A 90 -0.22 15.22 -0.47
C LEU A 90 -0.52 16.72 -0.48
#